data_2dd5fd9b117b4584be43d25db4504802
#
_entry.id   2dd5fd9b117b4584be43d25db4504802
#
_cell.length_a   1.000
_cell.length_b   1.000
_cell.length_c   1.000
_cell.angle_alpha   90.00
_cell.angle_beta   90.00
_cell.angle_gamma   90.00
#
_symmetry.space_group_name_H-M   'P 1'
#
loop_
_entity.id
_entity.type
_entity.pdbx_description
1 polymer ?
#
loop_
_entity_poly.entity_id
_entity_poly.type
_entity_poly.pdbx_seq_one_letter_code
_entity_poly.pdbx_strand_id
1 'polypeptide(L)'
;MQVIVCDDDIENLNEMINVCRDVMVKGTEVRGFSDARMLAESLQAHTVQPALMLLDIEMPELSGLELREQMASKLRMTDIIYVTSHEEMMEAAFGRNVIAFVRKTGNWDKLTEVLQNFQREHQRLIDVTWKKKVWQIDVSQILYIQSADNYSQITFYLRGEVVQAL
;
A
#
# COMPACT_ATOMS: atom_id res chain seq x y z
N MET A 1 4.71 -0.63 5.98
CA MET A 1 4.02 0.07 4.87
C MET A 1 2.63 0.44 5.34
N GLN A 2 2.10 1.58 4.87
CA GLN A 2 0.74 2.02 5.21
C GLN A 2 -0.11 2.08 3.95
N VAL A 3 -1.32 1.52 4.03
CA VAL A 3 -2.36 1.55 3.00
C VAL A 3 -3.56 2.29 3.57
N ILE A 4 -4.07 3.25 2.82
CA ILE A 4 -5.28 4.00 3.17
C ILE A 4 -6.39 3.60 2.20
N VAL A 5 -7.58 3.42 2.74
CA VAL A 5 -8.81 3.19 1.98
C VAL A 5 -9.77 4.33 2.33
N CYS A 6 -10.33 4.98 1.32
CA CYS A 6 -11.31 6.07 1.53
C CYS A 6 -12.53 5.87 0.64
N ASP A 7 -13.68 5.75 1.27
CA ASP A 7 -14.99 5.53 0.63
C ASP A 7 -16.09 5.91 1.62
N ASP A 8 -17.05 6.72 1.22
CA ASP A 8 -18.16 7.15 2.08
C ASP A 8 -19.19 6.04 2.33
N ASP A 9 -19.26 5.05 1.46
CA ASP A 9 -20.02 3.81 1.68
C ASP A 9 -19.24 2.88 2.61
N ILE A 10 -19.78 2.71 3.81
CA ILE A 10 -19.15 1.89 4.88
C ILE A 10 -19.02 0.41 4.49
N GLU A 11 -19.94 -0.13 3.70
CA GLU A 11 -19.90 -1.52 3.27
C GLU A 11 -18.73 -1.73 2.29
N ASN A 12 -18.63 -0.90 1.25
CA ASN A 12 -17.51 -0.91 0.31
C ASN A 12 -16.17 -0.65 1.02
N LEU A 13 -16.12 0.32 1.93
CA LEU A 13 -14.95 0.62 2.74
C LEU A 13 -14.43 -0.61 3.49
N ASN A 14 -15.34 -1.32 4.19
CA ASN A 14 -14.99 -2.49 4.97
C ASN A 14 -14.55 -3.67 4.08
N GLU A 15 -15.22 -3.89 2.96
CA GLU A 15 -14.83 -4.93 2.00
C GLU A 15 -13.43 -4.66 1.44
N MET A 16 -13.13 -3.46 0.99
CA MET A 16 -11.79 -3.09 0.50
C MET A 16 -10.71 -3.22 1.57
N ILE A 17 -10.99 -2.84 2.82
CA ILE A 17 -10.07 -3.03 3.94
C ILE A 17 -9.77 -4.51 4.14
N ASN A 18 -10.78 -5.38 4.07
CA ASN A 18 -10.59 -6.82 4.21
C ASN A 18 -9.74 -7.37 3.07
N VAL A 19 -10.04 -7.01 1.82
CA VAL A 19 -9.21 -7.41 0.66
C VAL A 19 -7.76 -6.96 0.84
N CYS A 20 -7.53 -5.72 1.28
CA CYS A 20 -6.16 -5.25 1.56
C CYS A 20 -5.47 -6.07 2.64
N ARG A 21 -6.17 -6.42 3.73
CA ARG A 21 -5.59 -7.21 4.83
C ARG A 21 -5.25 -8.63 4.42
N ASP A 22 -6.07 -9.22 3.53
CA ASP A 22 -5.88 -10.58 3.04
C ASP A 22 -4.73 -10.69 2.03
N VAL A 23 -4.54 -9.65 1.22
CA VAL A 23 -3.57 -9.65 0.12
C VAL A 23 -2.21 -9.11 0.54
N MET A 24 -2.19 -8.04 1.35
CA MET A 24 -0.94 -7.33 1.65
C MET A 24 -0.06 -8.10 2.65
N VAL A 25 1.25 -7.90 2.55
CA VAL A 25 2.22 -8.55 3.45
C VAL A 25 1.92 -8.27 4.91
N LYS A 26 2.18 -9.27 5.74
CA LYS A 26 2.00 -9.19 7.18
C LYS A 26 2.77 -8.00 7.77
N GLY A 27 2.07 -7.18 8.56
CA GLY A 27 2.62 -5.96 9.15
C GLY A 27 2.34 -4.69 8.32
N THR A 28 1.60 -4.79 7.20
CA THR A 28 1.01 -3.63 6.55
C THR A 28 -0.10 -3.04 7.43
N GLU A 29 0.00 -1.75 7.71
CA GLU A 29 -1.06 -1.00 8.40
C GLU A 29 -2.12 -0.59 7.37
N VAL A 30 -3.36 -1.05 7.54
CA VAL A 30 -4.50 -0.68 6.69
C VAL A 30 -5.46 0.16 7.52
N ARG A 31 -5.71 1.41 7.09
CA ARG A 31 -6.64 2.35 7.74
C ARG A 31 -7.72 2.79 6.77
N GLY A 32 -8.97 2.85 7.27
CA GLY A 32 -10.12 3.33 6.53
C GLY A 32 -10.52 4.75 6.93
N PHE A 33 -11.04 5.49 5.97
CA PHE A 33 -11.69 6.80 6.15
C PHE A 33 -13.01 6.79 5.39
N SER A 34 -14.07 7.17 6.06
CA SER A 34 -15.40 7.34 5.46
C SER A 34 -15.70 8.79 5.08
N ASP A 35 -14.72 9.69 5.21
CA ASP A 35 -14.82 11.11 4.88
C ASP A 35 -13.47 11.58 4.31
N ALA A 36 -13.50 12.08 3.09
CA ALA A 36 -12.31 12.58 2.40
C ALA A 36 -11.67 13.79 3.09
N ARG A 37 -12.45 14.62 3.81
CA ARG A 37 -11.91 15.75 4.56
C ARG A 37 -11.09 15.31 5.76
N MET A 38 -11.58 14.29 6.50
CA MET A 38 -10.81 13.70 7.60
C MET A 38 -9.49 13.09 7.11
N LEU A 39 -9.51 12.49 5.92
CA LEU A 39 -8.29 12.02 5.27
C LEU A 39 -7.37 13.19 4.89
N ALA A 40 -7.90 14.27 4.30
CA ALA A 40 -7.13 15.47 3.95
C ALA A 40 -6.45 16.08 5.18
N GLU A 41 -7.19 16.23 6.29
CA GLU A 41 -6.66 16.74 7.56
C GLU A 41 -5.52 15.84 8.09
N SER A 42 -5.71 14.51 8.02
CA SER A 42 -4.72 13.54 8.46
C SER A 42 -3.43 13.59 7.61
N LEU A 43 -3.57 13.78 6.30
CA LEU A 43 -2.43 13.97 5.38
C LEU A 43 -1.71 15.30 5.65
N GLN A 44 -2.45 16.38 5.89
CA GLN A 44 -1.88 17.68 6.25
C GLN A 44 -1.11 17.65 7.56
N ALA A 45 -1.70 17.02 8.58
CA ALA A 45 -1.08 16.85 9.90
C ALA A 45 0.04 15.81 9.93
N HIS A 46 0.32 15.12 8.81
CA HIS A 46 1.29 14.03 8.73
C HIS A 46 1.03 12.87 9.70
N THR A 47 -0.23 12.68 10.11
CA THR A 47 -0.64 11.53 10.95
C THR A 47 -0.80 10.26 10.14
N VAL A 48 -0.86 10.38 8.80
CA VAL A 48 -0.78 9.28 7.84
C VAL A 48 0.22 9.63 6.73
N GLN A 49 0.96 8.60 6.27
CA GLN A 49 1.90 8.69 5.16
C GLN A 49 1.78 7.42 4.31
N PRO A 50 0.73 7.31 3.49
CA PRO A 50 0.45 6.10 2.75
C PRO A 50 1.47 5.85 1.63
N ALA A 51 1.86 4.59 1.46
CA ALA A 51 2.52 4.14 0.24
C ALA A 51 1.48 3.87 -0.87
N LEU A 52 0.26 3.49 -0.47
CA LEU A 52 -0.86 3.20 -1.37
C LEU A 52 -2.14 3.79 -0.81
N MET A 53 -2.95 4.38 -1.69
CA MET A 53 -4.33 4.79 -1.40
C MET A 53 -5.30 4.11 -2.36
N LEU A 54 -6.36 3.51 -1.80
CA LEU A 54 -7.57 3.14 -2.51
C LEU A 54 -8.58 4.25 -2.28
N LEU A 55 -9.09 4.85 -3.34
CA LEU A 55 -9.84 6.08 -3.24
C LEU A 55 -11.10 6.03 -4.11
N ASP A 56 -12.26 6.17 -3.51
CA ASP A 56 -13.46 6.40 -4.30
C ASP A 56 -13.38 7.79 -4.97
N ILE A 57 -13.95 7.89 -6.16
CA ILE A 57 -14.01 9.15 -6.90
C ILE A 57 -15.13 10.02 -6.35
N GLU A 58 -16.32 9.46 -6.20
CA GLU A 58 -17.50 10.21 -5.77
C GLU A 58 -17.73 10.05 -4.27
N MET A 59 -17.37 11.09 -3.54
CA MET A 59 -17.65 11.22 -2.12
C MET A 59 -18.30 12.58 -1.83
N PRO A 60 -19.19 12.68 -0.82
CA PRO A 60 -19.80 13.96 -0.44
C PRO A 60 -18.75 15.01 -0.08
N GLU A 61 -19.01 16.26 -0.44
CA GLU A 61 -18.26 17.47 -0.10
C GLU A 61 -16.83 17.57 -0.66
N LEU A 62 -16.09 16.48 -0.77
CA LEU A 62 -14.76 16.43 -1.35
C LEU A 62 -14.58 15.11 -2.12
N SER A 63 -14.56 15.19 -3.44
CA SER A 63 -14.33 14.03 -4.30
C SER A 63 -12.89 13.50 -4.19
N GLY A 64 -12.69 12.22 -4.54
CA GLY A 64 -11.35 11.64 -4.57
C GLY A 64 -10.40 12.33 -5.55
N LEU A 65 -10.93 12.90 -6.64
CA LEU A 65 -10.12 13.68 -7.59
C LEU A 65 -9.64 14.99 -6.97
N GLU A 66 -10.56 15.74 -6.34
CA GLU A 66 -10.23 17.00 -5.66
C GLU A 66 -9.28 16.77 -4.48
N LEU A 67 -9.50 15.71 -3.69
CA LEU A 67 -8.60 15.32 -2.60
C LEU A 67 -7.17 15.11 -3.12
N ARG A 68 -7.01 14.33 -4.20
CA ARG A 68 -5.69 14.09 -4.82
C ARG A 68 -5.05 15.39 -5.26
N GLU A 69 -5.81 16.30 -5.91
CA GLU A 69 -5.30 17.56 -6.41
C GLU A 69 -4.87 18.48 -5.25
N GLN A 70 -5.71 18.64 -4.23
CA GLN A 70 -5.40 19.45 -3.05
C GLN A 70 -4.20 18.91 -2.27
N MET A 71 -4.03 17.60 -2.21
CA MET A 71 -2.97 16.92 -1.48
C MET A 71 -1.76 16.53 -2.35
N ALA A 72 -1.67 16.99 -3.60
CA ALA A 72 -0.64 16.59 -4.56
C ALA A 72 0.80 16.68 -4.04
N SER A 73 1.11 17.71 -3.23
CA SER A 73 2.43 17.87 -2.62
C SER A 73 2.75 16.81 -1.56
N LYS A 74 1.75 16.28 -0.88
CA LYS A 74 1.86 15.25 0.16
C LYS A 74 1.86 13.85 -0.43
N LEU A 75 1.22 13.66 -1.58
CA LEU A 75 1.02 12.37 -2.24
C LEU A 75 2.07 12.05 -3.31
N ARG A 76 3.23 12.72 -3.29
CA ARG A 76 4.27 12.54 -4.32
C ARG A 76 4.81 11.11 -4.41
N MET A 77 4.84 10.40 -3.30
CA MET A 77 5.38 9.05 -3.16
C MET A 77 4.27 8.03 -2.82
N THR A 78 3.03 8.41 -3.05
CA THR A 78 1.85 7.57 -2.78
C THR A 78 1.27 7.12 -4.10
N ASP A 79 1.15 5.82 -4.30
CA ASP A 79 0.41 5.27 -5.43
C ASP A 79 -1.09 5.28 -5.14
N ILE A 80 -1.89 5.49 -6.18
CA ILE A 80 -3.33 5.64 -6.07
C ILE A 80 -4.02 4.60 -6.96
N ILE A 81 -4.96 3.87 -6.36
CA ILE A 81 -5.95 3.05 -7.06
C ILE A 81 -7.30 3.73 -6.87
N TYR A 82 -7.92 4.13 -7.96
CA TYR A 82 -9.31 4.56 -7.89
C TYR A 82 -10.24 3.35 -7.92
N VAL A 83 -11.18 3.32 -6.97
CA VAL A 83 -12.20 2.27 -6.88
C VAL A 83 -13.56 2.95 -6.95
N THR A 84 -14.25 2.85 -8.08
CA THR A 84 -15.46 3.63 -8.34
C THR A 84 -16.50 2.85 -9.12
N SER A 85 -17.76 3.25 -8.99
CA SER A 85 -18.85 2.79 -9.86
C SER A 85 -18.95 3.59 -11.16
N HIS A 86 -18.21 4.71 -11.28
CA HIS A 86 -18.32 5.71 -12.35
C HIS A 86 -17.15 5.60 -13.35
N GLU A 87 -17.30 4.73 -14.34
CA GLU A 87 -16.25 4.51 -15.37
C GLU A 87 -16.00 5.75 -16.24
N GLU A 88 -17.00 6.59 -16.44
CA GLU A 88 -16.93 7.83 -17.19
C GLU A 88 -15.96 8.85 -16.58
N MET A 89 -15.66 8.72 -15.29
CA MET A 89 -14.72 9.59 -14.58
C MET A 89 -13.25 9.16 -14.74
N MET A 90 -12.99 7.99 -15.32
CA MET A 90 -11.64 7.44 -15.46
C MET A 90 -10.71 8.36 -16.24
N GLU A 91 -11.18 8.98 -17.33
CA GLU A 91 -10.35 9.89 -18.14
C GLU A 91 -9.88 11.10 -17.33
N ALA A 92 -10.76 11.68 -16.51
CA ALA A 92 -10.42 12.81 -15.63
C ALA A 92 -9.49 12.41 -14.47
N ALA A 93 -9.55 11.14 -14.09
CA ALA A 93 -8.79 10.61 -12.97
C ALA A 93 -7.35 10.22 -13.33
N PHE A 94 -6.99 10.13 -14.63
CA PHE A 94 -5.62 9.86 -15.04
C PHE A 94 -4.64 10.92 -14.50
N GLY A 95 -3.49 10.47 -14.04
CA GLY A 95 -2.47 11.38 -13.56
C GLY A 95 -1.29 10.68 -12.91
N ARG A 96 -0.37 11.50 -12.42
CA ARG A 96 0.83 10.99 -11.74
C ARG A 96 0.42 10.12 -10.54
N ASN A 97 1.07 8.99 -10.38
CA ASN A 97 0.89 8.04 -9.29
C ASN A 97 -0.46 7.28 -9.30
N VAL A 98 -1.28 7.42 -10.34
CA VAL A 98 -2.46 6.57 -10.51
C VAL A 98 -2.03 5.30 -11.23
N ILE A 99 -2.06 4.18 -10.50
CA ILE A 99 -1.55 2.90 -10.99
C ILE A 99 -2.67 1.99 -11.52
N ALA A 100 -3.90 2.21 -11.08
CA ALA A 100 -5.04 1.43 -11.57
C ALA A 100 -6.38 2.13 -11.31
N PHE A 101 -7.38 1.62 -12.06
CA PHE A 101 -8.81 1.86 -11.83
C PHE A 101 -9.48 0.51 -11.63
N VAL A 102 -10.30 0.41 -10.60
CA VAL A 102 -11.07 -0.78 -10.26
C VAL A 102 -12.53 -0.40 -10.14
N ARG A 103 -13.38 -1.17 -10.81
CA ARG A 103 -14.83 -0.97 -10.75
C ARG A 103 -15.41 -1.62 -9.50
N LYS A 104 -16.29 -0.93 -8.80
CA LYS A 104 -17.10 -1.47 -7.72
C LYS A 104 -18.18 -2.39 -8.31
N THR A 105 -17.92 -3.69 -8.36
CA THR A 105 -18.85 -4.69 -8.93
C THR A 105 -19.35 -5.71 -7.93
N GLY A 106 -18.97 -5.57 -6.65
CA GLY A 106 -19.17 -6.59 -5.62
C GLY A 106 -18.23 -7.80 -5.77
N ASN A 107 -17.44 -7.86 -6.84
CA ASN A 107 -16.36 -8.83 -7.02
C ASN A 107 -15.01 -8.08 -6.98
N TRP A 108 -14.17 -8.46 -6.03
CA TRP A 108 -12.89 -7.81 -5.76
C TRP A 108 -11.68 -8.51 -6.40
N ASP A 109 -11.88 -9.43 -7.35
CA ASP A 109 -10.79 -10.16 -8.02
C ASP A 109 -9.82 -9.21 -8.71
N LYS A 110 -10.35 -8.16 -9.38
CA LYS A 110 -9.51 -7.16 -10.04
C LYS A 110 -8.70 -6.33 -9.04
N LEU A 111 -9.29 -5.95 -7.92
CA LEU A 111 -8.57 -5.25 -6.85
C LEU A 111 -7.47 -6.15 -6.27
N THR A 112 -7.79 -7.42 -6.04
CA THR A 112 -6.82 -8.42 -5.57
C THR A 112 -5.63 -8.53 -6.51
N GLU A 113 -5.86 -8.64 -7.83
CA GLU A 113 -4.80 -8.67 -8.85
C GLU A 113 -3.91 -7.42 -8.80
N VAL A 114 -4.53 -6.24 -8.74
CA VAL A 114 -3.81 -4.96 -8.71
C VAL A 114 -2.95 -4.84 -7.44
N LEU A 115 -3.50 -5.21 -6.28
CA LEU A 115 -2.77 -5.20 -5.01
C LEU A 115 -1.59 -6.18 -5.00
N GLN A 116 -1.76 -7.37 -5.59
CA GLN A 116 -0.67 -8.34 -5.73
C GLN A 116 0.45 -7.81 -6.64
N ASN A 117 0.10 -7.12 -7.73
CA ASN A 117 1.07 -6.49 -8.62
C ASN A 117 1.83 -5.38 -7.89
N PHE A 118 1.10 -4.46 -7.25
CA PHE A 118 1.67 -3.39 -6.43
C PHE A 118 2.65 -3.96 -5.40
N GLN A 119 2.24 -5.01 -4.68
CA GLN A 119 3.09 -5.63 -3.67
C GLN A 119 4.37 -6.21 -4.29
N ARG A 120 4.28 -6.90 -5.43
CA ARG A 120 5.47 -7.46 -6.12
C ARG A 120 6.44 -6.37 -6.57
N GLU A 121 5.94 -5.24 -7.05
CA GLU A 121 6.77 -4.11 -7.49
C GLU A 121 7.45 -3.38 -6.31
N HIS A 122 6.79 -3.38 -5.14
CA HIS A 122 7.29 -2.71 -3.93
C HIS A 122 8.02 -3.66 -2.95
N GLN A 123 7.95 -4.97 -3.16
CA GLN A 123 8.78 -5.93 -2.43
C GLN A 123 10.24 -5.83 -2.90
N ARG A 124 11.09 -5.31 -2.04
CA ARG A 124 12.55 -5.38 -2.24
C ARG A 124 13.06 -6.66 -1.62
N LEU A 125 13.03 -7.74 -2.39
CA LEU A 125 13.62 -9.01 -2.00
C LEU A 125 15.13 -8.99 -2.26
N ILE A 126 15.90 -9.46 -1.30
CA ILE A 126 17.32 -9.78 -1.50
C ILE A 126 17.51 -11.29 -1.37
N ASP A 127 18.28 -11.85 -2.27
CA ASP A 127 18.66 -13.25 -2.22
C ASP A 127 19.87 -13.41 -1.30
N VAL A 128 19.70 -14.16 -0.22
CA VAL A 128 20.77 -14.50 0.73
C VAL A 128 21.05 -15.97 0.62
N THR A 129 22.28 -16.33 0.17
CA THR A 129 22.70 -17.74 0.05
C THR A 129 23.34 -18.19 1.36
N TRP A 130 22.79 -19.26 1.96
CA TRP A 130 23.30 -19.88 3.17
C TRP A 130 23.26 -21.40 3.06
N LYS A 131 24.37 -22.07 3.32
CA LYS A 131 24.47 -23.55 3.25
C LYS A 131 23.89 -24.16 1.97
N LYS A 132 24.16 -23.56 0.81
CA LYS A 132 23.64 -23.94 -0.51
C LYS A 132 22.10 -23.77 -0.67
N LYS A 133 21.45 -23.08 0.24
CA LYS A 133 20.04 -22.66 0.12
C LYS A 133 19.99 -21.17 -0.15
N VAL A 134 19.08 -20.76 -1.02
CA VAL A 134 18.77 -19.36 -1.25
C VAL A 134 17.55 -19.00 -0.41
N TRP A 135 17.68 -17.92 0.34
CA TRP A 135 16.63 -17.33 1.15
C TRP A 135 16.27 -15.99 0.56
N GLN A 136 15.00 -15.77 0.29
CA GLN A 136 14.51 -14.46 -0.11
C GLN A 136 14.10 -13.68 1.12
N ILE A 137 14.78 -12.57 1.39
CA ILE A 137 14.51 -11.70 2.53
C ILE A 137 13.92 -10.39 2.02
N ASP A 138 12.75 -10.05 2.52
CA ASP A 138 12.16 -8.73 2.28
C ASP A 138 12.93 -7.68 3.07
N VAL A 139 13.55 -6.73 2.37
CA VAL A 139 14.33 -5.65 2.97
C VAL A 139 13.51 -4.84 3.98
N SER A 140 12.20 -4.72 3.78
CA SER A 140 11.30 -4.01 4.71
C SER A 140 11.16 -4.70 6.08
N GLN A 141 11.49 -5.99 6.15
CA GLN A 141 11.48 -6.77 7.40
C GLN A 141 12.79 -6.70 8.16
N ILE A 142 13.86 -6.18 7.54
CA ILE A 142 15.17 -6.10 8.17
C ILE A 142 15.16 -4.98 9.23
N LEU A 143 15.40 -5.36 10.47
CA LEU A 143 15.57 -4.41 11.57
C LEU A 143 17.00 -3.87 11.59
N TYR A 144 17.98 -4.77 11.51
CA TYR A 144 19.40 -4.45 11.39
C TYR A 144 20.18 -5.68 10.89
N ILE A 145 21.40 -5.44 10.45
CA ILE A 145 22.32 -6.46 9.98
C ILE A 145 23.59 -6.38 10.85
N GLN A 146 24.04 -7.51 11.35
CA GLN A 146 25.27 -7.61 12.11
C GLN A 146 26.27 -8.52 11.39
N SER A 147 27.50 -8.10 11.29
CA SER A 147 28.63 -8.93 10.84
C SER A 147 29.48 -9.35 12.03
N ALA A 148 30.04 -10.55 11.97
CA ALA A 148 30.99 -11.08 12.93
C ALA A 148 32.17 -11.70 12.18
N ASP A 149 33.29 -11.94 12.88
CA ASP A 149 34.46 -12.65 12.39
C ASP A 149 34.99 -12.14 11.03
N ASN A 150 35.27 -10.82 10.95
CA ASN A 150 35.76 -10.17 9.72
C ASN A 150 34.87 -10.41 8.48
N TYR A 151 33.56 -10.29 8.68
CA TYR A 151 32.52 -10.50 7.66
C TYR A 151 32.35 -11.96 7.18
N SER A 152 32.91 -12.93 7.92
CA SER A 152 32.67 -14.35 7.64
C SER A 152 31.27 -14.80 8.02
N GLN A 153 30.58 -14.04 8.86
CA GLN A 153 29.22 -14.31 9.27
C GLN A 153 28.37 -13.02 9.23
N ILE A 154 27.21 -13.10 8.57
CA ILE A 154 26.22 -12.02 8.51
C ILE A 154 24.93 -12.53 9.15
N THR A 155 24.39 -11.77 10.09
CA THR A 155 23.12 -12.08 10.73
C THR A 155 22.10 -11.00 10.38
N PHE A 156 20.96 -11.41 9.82
CA PHE A 156 19.81 -10.55 9.55
C PHE A 156 18.82 -10.69 10.70
N TYR A 157 18.58 -9.60 11.38
CA TYR A 157 17.55 -9.52 12.42
C TYR A 157 16.29 -8.99 11.77
N LEU A 158 15.28 -9.87 11.61
CA LEU A 158 14.02 -9.57 10.96
C LEU A 158 12.92 -9.39 12.03
N ARG A 159 11.80 -8.83 11.60
CA ARG A 159 10.60 -8.77 12.44
C ARG A 159 10.02 -10.16 12.65
N GLY A 160 10.35 -10.78 13.78
CA GLY A 160 9.82 -12.09 14.19
C GLY A 160 10.77 -13.28 14.01
N GLU A 161 11.90 -13.11 13.34
CA GLU A 161 12.90 -14.17 13.19
C GLU A 161 14.31 -13.63 13.01
N VAL A 162 15.29 -14.51 13.13
CA VAL A 162 16.70 -14.20 12.89
C VAL A 162 17.25 -15.17 11.85
N VAL A 163 17.83 -14.63 10.77
CA VAL A 163 18.46 -15.41 9.70
C VAL A 163 19.96 -15.17 9.69
N GLN A 164 20.73 -16.24 9.79
CA GLN A 164 22.20 -16.20 9.70
C GLN A 164 22.65 -16.63 8.32
N ALA A 165 23.54 -15.84 7.71
CA ALA A 165 24.21 -16.12 6.46
C ALA A 165 25.74 -16.05 6.62
N LEU A 166 26.46 -16.92 5.93
CA LEU A 166 27.92 -16.89 5.84
C LEU A 166 28.33 -16.38 4.48
#